data_d3aadf3f12bc1def098731b1075d372d
#
_entry.id   d3aadf3f12bc1def098731b1075d372d
#
_cell.length_a   1.000
_cell.length_b   1.000
_cell.length_c   1.000
_cell.angle_alpha   90.00
_cell.angle_beta   90.00
_cell.angle_gamma   90.00
#
_symmetry.space_group_name_H-M   'P 1'
#
loop_
_entity.id
_entity.type
_entity.pdbx_description
1 polymer ?
#
loop_
_entity_poly.entity_id
_entity_poly.type
_entity_poly.pdbx_seq_one_letter_code
_entity_poly.pdbx_strand_id
1 'polypeptide(L)'
;EEANDARCIAAFLARDHGFREAIVAEPTLCEAVLAHRGISSVLMEFRGSAGHASSANAMQENALHQAMRWGSHALDFVDSQSHQRFGGLTGLRFNIGKVQGGIKANMIAPDAAVRFGFRPLPSMSIDALYERFGALCDTAAIERYEETFRGPSLPAGDVAAAETRRLEARDFADALDLPIGNAVDFWTEASLFSAAGLTAIVYGPGDIAQAHAA
;
A
#
# COMPACT_ATOMS: atom_id res chain seq x y z
N GLU A 1 10.47 -5.50 -15.71
CA GLU A 1 10.29 -4.22 -14.97
C GLU A 1 8.90 -3.73 -15.24
N GLU A 2 7.99 -3.92 -14.29
CA GLU A 2 6.67 -3.34 -14.37
C GLU A 2 6.83 -1.82 -14.32
N ALA A 3 6.41 -1.15 -15.37
CA ALA A 3 6.35 0.30 -15.42
C ALA A 3 5.17 0.75 -14.53
N ASN A 4 5.45 0.93 -13.25
CA ASN A 4 4.46 1.28 -12.22
C ASN A 4 3.98 2.74 -12.27
N ASP A 5 4.07 3.44 -13.39
CA ASP A 5 3.72 4.86 -13.38
C ASP A 5 2.39 5.21 -14.08
N ALA A 6 1.67 4.22 -14.61
CA ALA A 6 0.32 4.37 -15.18
C ALA A 6 0.09 5.69 -15.96
N ARG A 7 1.15 6.21 -16.61
CA ARG A 7 1.16 7.53 -17.27
C ARG A 7 0.08 7.67 -18.32
N CYS A 8 -0.26 6.59 -19.00
CA CYS A 8 -1.31 6.60 -20.01
C CYS A 8 -2.69 6.89 -19.41
N ILE A 9 -2.98 6.38 -18.23
CA ILE A 9 -4.25 6.62 -17.53
C ILE A 9 -4.32 8.07 -17.06
N ALA A 10 -3.27 8.60 -16.45
CA ALA A 10 -3.21 10.00 -16.04
C ALA A 10 -3.39 10.94 -17.25
N ALA A 11 -2.75 10.65 -18.39
CA ALA A 11 -2.90 11.41 -19.63
C ALA A 11 -4.30 11.31 -20.25
N PHE A 12 -4.97 10.17 -20.12
CA PHE A 12 -6.36 9.99 -20.55
C PHE A 12 -7.30 10.78 -19.65
N LEU A 13 -7.19 10.65 -18.33
CA LEU A 13 -8.05 11.29 -17.35
C LEU A 13 -7.91 12.83 -17.33
N ALA A 14 -6.77 13.37 -17.79
CA ALA A 14 -6.58 14.82 -17.95
C ALA A 14 -7.37 15.44 -19.10
N ARG A 15 -8.01 14.63 -19.95
CA ARG A 15 -8.84 15.08 -21.07
C ARG A 15 -10.32 15.09 -20.69
N ASP A 16 -11.10 15.91 -21.40
CA ASP A 16 -12.54 15.77 -21.37
C ASP A 16 -12.95 14.52 -22.17
N HIS A 17 -13.34 13.45 -21.46
CA HIS A 17 -13.67 12.16 -22.04
C HIS A 17 -15.16 11.82 -22.00
N GLY A 18 -15.97 12.55 -21.21
CA GLY A 18 -17.42 12.35 -21.08
C GLY A 18 -17.86 11.04 -20.44
N PHE A 19 -16.94 10.17 -20.03
CA PHE A 19 -17.23 8.89 -19.36
C PHE A 19 -17.47 9.10 -17.87
N ARG A 20 -18.34 8.29 -17.29
CA ARG A 20 -18.65 8.26 -15.85
C ARG A 20 -18.34 6.93 -15.19
N GLU A 21 -18.25 5.87 -15.98
CA GLU A 21 -17.95 4.51 -15.54
C GLU A 21 -16.69 3.99 -16.25
N ALA A 22 -16.01 3.04 -15.60
CA ALA A 22 -14.85 2.35 -16.15
C ALA A 22 -14.85 0.87 -15.76
N ILE A 23 -14.50 0.01 -16.71
CA ILE A 23 -14.19 -1.41 -16.46
C ILE A 23 -12.72 -1.62 -16.76
N VAL A 24 -11.97 -2.10 -15.77
CA VAL A 24 -10.55 -2.46 -15.93
C VAL A 24 -10.45 -3.97 -16.03
N ALA A 25 -9.84 -4.44 -17.12
CA ALA A 25 -9.73 -5.85 -17.43
C ALA A 25 -8.58 -6.49 -16.64
N GLU A 26 -8.95 -7.34 -15.67
CA GLU A 26 -8.04 -8.19 -14.91
C GLU A 26 -8.64 -9.59 -14.77
N PRO A 27 -7.85 -10.63 -14.48
CA PRO A 27 -8.36 -12.00 -14.39
C PRO A 27 -9.13 -12.22 -13.08
N THR A 28 -10.45 -11.98 -13.13
CA THR A 28 -11.38 -12.06 -11.99
C THR A 28 -12.43 -13.17 -12.15
N LEU A 29 -12.15 -14.21 -12.94
CA LEU A 29 -13.08 -15.33 -13.19
C LEU A 29 -14.42 -14.90 -13.80
N CYS A 30 -14.45 -13.77 -14.53
CA CYS A 30 -15.68 -13.14 -15.02
C CYS A 30 -16.66 -12.74 -13.88
N GLU A 31 -16.13 -12.34 -12.73
CA GLU A 31 -16.88 -11.74 -11.63
C GLU A 31 -16.46 -10.29 -11.43
N ALA A 32 -17.42 -9.39 -11.21
CA ALA A 32 -17.16 -7.98 -10.98
C ALA A 32 -16.58 -7.75 -9.57
N VAL A 33 -15.36 -7.26 -9.49
CA VAL A 33 -14.70 -6.86 -8.25
C VAL A 33 -14.95 -5.38 -7.99
N LEU A 34 -15.59 -5.08 -6.87
CA LEU A 34 -16.02 -3.73 -6.48
C LEU A 34 -15.09 -3.06 -5.48
N ALA A 35 -14.11 -3.79 -4.96
CA ALA A 35 -13.16 -3.28 -3.98
C ALA A 35 -11.83 -4.02 -4.05
N HIS A 36 -10.75 -3.26 -3.90
CA HIS A 36 -9.41 -3.79 -3.68
C HIS A 36 -8.59 -2.86 -2.78
N ARG A 37 -7.49 -3.39 -2.26
CA ARG A 37 -6.58 -2.63 -1.40
C ARG A 37 -5.84 -1.55 -2.18
N GLY A 38 -5.51 -0.46 -1.48
CA GLY A 38 -4.46 0.44 -1.92
C GLY A 38 -3.07 -0.18 -1.77
N ILE A 39 -2.07 0.56 -2.19
CA ILE A 39 -0.65 0.18 -2.03
C ILE A 39 0.18 1.42 -1.76
N SER A 40 1.12 1.28 -0.81
CA SER A 40 2.20 2.23 -0.62
C SER A 40 3.50 1.46 -0.43
N SER A 41 4.56 1.90 -1.09
CA SER A 41 5.91 1.39 -0.93
C SER A 41 6.80 2.50 -0.40
N VAL A 42 7.58 2.22 0.63
CA VAL A 42 8.34 3.24 1.37
C VAL A 42 9.79 2.81 1.54
N LEU A 43 10.69 3.77 1.37
CA LEU A 43 12.09 3.71 1.80
C LEU A 43 12.25 4.53 3.08
N MET A 44 12.81 3.91 4.10
CA MET A 44 13.16 4.55 5.36
C MET A 44 14.63 4.31 5.67
N GLU A 45 15.38 5.38 5.88
CA GLU A 45 16.80 5.33 6.19
C GLU A 45 17.04 5.91 7.59
N PHE A 46 17.87 5.21 8.36
CA PHE A 46 18.21 5.55 9.72
C PHE A 46 19.68 5.93 9.80
N ARG A 47 19.97 6.95 10.61
CA ARG A 47 21.32 7.41 10.90
C ARG A 47 21.77 6.89 12.26
N GLY A 48 23.04 6.44 12.31
CA GLY A 48 23.77 6.10 13.53
C GLY A 48 25.11 6.80 13.56
N SER A 49 25.91 6.48 14.58
CA SER A 49 27.27 6.99 14.73
C SER A 49 28.26 5.85 14.72
N ALA A 50 29.17 5.79 13.76
CA ALA A 50 30.17 4.76 13.68
C ALA A 50 31.06 4.73 14.95
N GLY A 51 31.33 3.53 15.45
CA GLY A 51 32.12 3.36 16.67
C GLY A 51 32.35 1.89 17.00
N HIS A 52 33.05 1.63 18.09
CA HIS A 52 33.27 0.28 18.58
C HIS A 52 32.04 -0.22 19.35
N ALA A 53 31.64 -1.47 19.14
CA ALA A 53 30.43 -2.04 19.73
C ALA A 53 30.44 -2.07 21.28
N SER A 54 31.62 -1.95 21.93
CA SER A 54 31.75 -1.85 23.37
C SER A 54 31.56 -0.45 23.95
N SER A 55 31.33 0.56 23.09
CA SER A 55 31.09 1.94 23.54
C SER A 55 29.77 2.03 24.31
N ALA A 56 29.71 2.91 25.33
CA ALA A 56 28.55 3.05 26.20
C ALA A 56 27.27 3.49 25.43
N ASN A 57 27.43 4.20 24.33
CA ASN A 57 26.36 4.69 23.45
C ASN A 57 25.96 3.73 22.34
N ALA A 58 26.58 2.56 22.25
CA ALA A 58 26.35 1.60 21.16
C ALA A 58 24.88 1.18 20.99
N MET A 59 24.11 1.13 22.09
CA MET A 59 22.69 0.76 22.05
C MET A 59 21.80 1.86 21.46
N GLN A 60 22.17 3.12 21.63
CA GLN A 60 21.40 4.30 21.21
C GLN A 60 21.78 4.77 19.80
N GLU A 61 23.08 4.74 19.49
CA GLU A 61 23.61 5.32 18.26
C GLU A 61 23.71 4.32 17.08
N ASN A 62 23.20 3.11 17.23
CA ASN A 62 23.22 2.08 16.21
C ASN A 62 21.99 2.16 15.31
N ALA A 63 22.19 2.50 14.02
CA ALA A 63 21.11 2.62 13.05
C ALA A 63 20.31 1.32 12.85
N LEU A 64 20.97 0.15 12.87
CA LEU A 64 20.28 -1.14 12.80
C LEU A 64 19.37 -1.38 14.02
N HIS A 65 19.81 -0.99 15.22
CA HIS A 65 18.95 -1.09 16.41
C HIS A 65 17.70 -0.20 16.29
N GLN A 66 17.84 1.01 15.73
CA GLN A 66 16.70 1.89 15.45
C GLN A 66 15.74 1.24 14.45
N ALA A 67 16.26 0.70 13.34
CA ALA A 67 15.48 0.01 12.34
C ALA A 67 14.73 -1.21 12.90
N MET A 68 15.37 -2.01 13.75
CA MET A 68 14.75 -3.18 14.38
C MET A 68 13.64 -2.79 15.36
N ARG A 69 13.84 -1.75 16.18
CA ARG A 69 12.80 -1.24 17.10
C ARG A 69 11.62 -0.71 16.33
N TRP A 70 11.86 0.10 15.29
CA TRP A 70 10.81 0.57 14.40
C TRP A 70 10.04 -0.61 13.79
N GLY A 71 10.74 -1.62 13.28
CA GLY A 71 10.12 -2.81 12.69
C GLY A 71 9.22 -3.56 13.66
N SER A 72 9.65 -3.72 14.93
CA SER A 72 8.82 -4.32 15.98
C SER A 72 7.55 -3.51 16.22
N HIS A 73 7.66 -2.20 16.39
CA HIS A 73 6.49 -1.33 16.59
C HIS A 73 5.57 -1.31 15.36
N ALA A 74 6.13 -1.41 14.14
CA ALA A 74 5.33 -1.50 12.92
C ALA A 74 4.50 -2.79 12.87
N LEU A 75 5.08 -3.93 13.24
CA LEU A 75 4.36 -5.20 13.31
C LEU A 75 3.26 -5.15 14.38
N ASP A 76 3.54 -4.66 15.58
CA ASP A 76 2.56 -4.49 16.66
C ASP A 76 1.40 -3.57 16.23
N PHE A 77 1.72 -2.47 15.54
CA PHE A 77 0.70 -1.57 15.00
C PHE A 77 -0.19 -2.28 13.98
N VAL A 78 0.40 -3.03 13.03
CA VAL A 78 -0.36 -3.76 12.01
C VAL A 78 -1.27 -4.82 12.64
N ASP A 79 -0.78 -5.56 13.63
CA ASP A 79 -1.57 -6.54 14.36
C ASP A 79 -2.79 -5.89 15.05
N SER A 80 -2.62 -4.68 15.58
CA SER A 80 -3.72 -3.93 16.17
C SER A 80 -4.83 -3.57 15.18
N GLN A 81 -4.53 -3.55 13.86
CA GLN A 81 -5.49 -3.26 12.78
C GLN A 81 -6.20 -4.51 12.24
N SER A 82 -5.93 -5.69 12.78
CA SER A 82 -6.47 -6.98 12.30
C SER A 82 -8.01 -7.08 12.32
N HIS A 83 -8.67 -6.28 13.17
CA HIS A 83 -10.12 -6.22 13.32
C HIS A 83 -10.84 -5.38 12.25
N GLN A 84 -10.14 -4.54 11.52
CA GLN A 84 -10.71 -3.69 10.49
C GLN A 84 -11.30 -4.51 9.34
N ARG A 85 -12.41 -4.06 8.76
CA ARG A 85 -13.14 -4.76 7.69
C ARG A 85 -13.64 -3.79 6.64
N PHE A 86 -13.62 -4.21 5.37
CA PHE A 86 -14.27 -3.49 4.28
C PHE A 86 -14.56 -4.44 3.11
N GLY A 87 -15.82 -4.57 2.68
CA GLY A 87 -16.20 -5.31 1.48
C GLY A 87 -15.68 -6.76 1.40
N GLY A 88 -15.49 -7.43 2.55
CA GLY A 88 -14.89 -8.76 2.63
C GLY A 88 -13.38 -8.77 2.90
N LEU A 89 -12.68 -7.65 2.68
CA LEU A 89 -11.27 -7.49 3.05
C LEU A 89 -11.10 -7.34 4.57
N THR A 90 -9.97 -7.84 5.10
CA THR A 90 -9.71 -7.86 6.55
C THR A 90 -8.30 -7.35 6.87
N GLY A 91 -8.19 -6.48 7.88
CA GLY A 91 -6.95 -5.98 8.44
C GLY A 91 -6.09 -5.16 7.46
N LEU A 92 -5.08 -4.52 7.98
CA LEU A 92 -4.03 -3.88 7.19
C LEU A 92 -3.02 -4.95 6.74
N ARG A 93 -2.65 -4.99 5.44
CA ARG A 93 -1.54 -5.81 4.97
C ARG A 93 -0.24 -5.01 5.03
N PHE A 94 0.84 -5.66 5.44
CA PHE A 94 2.14 -5.05 5.63
C PHE A 94 3.26 -6.05 5.32
N ASN A 95 4.36 -5.56 4.76
CA ASN A 95 5.54 -6.37 4.51
C ASN A 95 6.82 -5.53 4.63
N ILE A 96 7.78 -6.00 5.39
CA ILE A 96 9.16 -5.52 5.34
C ILE A 96 9.89 -6.37 4.30
N GLY A 97 10.09 -5.82 3.10
CA GLY A 97 10.66 -6.56 1.98
C GLY A 97 12.19 -6.60 1.99
N LYS A 98 12.85 -5.62 2.62
CA LYS A 98 14.31 -5.54 2.68
C LYS A 98 14.77 -4.73 3.89
N VAL A 99 15.81 -5.26 4.57
CA VAL A 99 16.57 -4.53 5.59
C VAL A 99 18.06 -4.68 5.24
N GLN A 100 18.80 -3.59 5.29
CA GLN A 100 20.23 -3.58 5.03
C GLN A 100 20.92 -2.53 5.91
N GLY A 101 22.19 -2.70 6.20
CA GLY A 101 22.99 -1.74 6.97
C GLY A 101 24.10 -2.42 7.76
N GLY A 102 24.90 -1.57 8.44
CA GLY A 102 26.02 -2.02 9.24
C GLY A 102 27.18 -2.60 8.43
N ILE A 103 28.26 -2.96 9.13
CA ILE A 103 29.50 -3.42 8.52
C ILE A 103 29.93 -4.79 9.09
N LYS A 104 30.05 -4.88 10.42
CA LYS A 104 30.47 -6.12 11.13
C LYS A 104 30.08 -6.05 12.61
N ALA A 105 30.07 -7.21 13.27
CA ALA A 105 29.53 -7.37 14.62
C ALA A 105 30.20 -6.53 15.72
N ASN A 106 31.47 -6.13 15.56
CA ASN A 106 32.16 -5.30 16.54
C ASN A 106 32.16 -3.80 16.23
N MET A 107 31.26 -3.36 15.32
CA MET A 107 31.07 -1.96 14.97
C MET A 107 29.62 -1.54 15.18
N ILE A 108 29.45 -0.30 15.64
CA ILE A 108 28.13 0.37 15.63
C ILE A 108 27.76 0.66 14.17
N ALA A 109 26.55 0.29 13.75
CA ALA A 109 26.08 0.56 12.41
C ALA A 109 25.84 2.05 12.20
N PRO A 110 26.56 2.71 11.28
CA PRO A 110 26.38 4.14 11.01
C PRO A 110 25.11 4.44 10.21
N ASP A 111 24.61 3.45 9.49
CA ASP A 111 23.44 3.56 8.62
C ASP A 111 22.62 2.26 8.64
N ALA A 112 21.32 2.39 8.36
CA ALA A 112 20.46 1.27 8.03
C ALA A 112 19.34 1.76 7.11
N ALA A 113 18.90 0.89 6.19
CA ALA A 113 17.77 1.14 5.31
C ALA A 113 16.75 0.01 5.40
N VAL A 114 15.48 0.39 5.46
CA VAL A 114 14.33 -0.50 5.43
C VAL A 114 13.47 -0.17 4.22
N ARG A 115 13.15 -1.17 3.40
CA ARG A 115 12.11 -1.06 2.36
C ARG A 115 10.92 -1.86 2.82
N PHE A 116 9.79 -1.18 2.94
CA PHE A 116 8.54 -1.80 3.37
C PHE A 116 7.38 -1.33 2.50
N GLY A 117 6.29 -2.06 2.56
CA GLY A 117 5.05 -1.69 1.91
C GLY A 117 3.85 -2.03 2.76
N PHE A 118 2.77 -1.28 2.59
CA PHE A 118 1.50 -1.57 3.23
C PHE A 118 0.35 -1.45 2.21
N ARG A 119 -0.73 -2.20 2.49
CA ARG A 119 -1.91 -2.26 1.64
C ARG A 119 -3.17 -1.96 2.48
N PRO A 120 -3.62 -0.69 2.49
CA PRO A 120 -4.78 -0.28 3.26
C PRO A 120 -6.08 -0.81 2.68
N LEU A 121 -7.09 -0.90 3.53
CA LEU A 121 -8.48 -1.03 3.11
C LEU A 121 -8.98 0.30 2.52
N PRO A 122 -10.04 0.30 1.68
CA PRO A 122 -10.66 1.54 1.20
C PRO A 122 -11.16 2.49 2.30
N SER A 123 -11.43 1.96 3.49
CA SER A 123 -11.81 2.71 4.69
C SER A 123 -10.63 3.27 5.49
N MET A 124 -9.40 3.11 5.01
CA MET A 124 -8.18 3.59 5.68
C MET A 124 -7.48 4.66 4.83
N SER A 125 -7.11 5.77 5.45
CA SER A 125 -6.32 6.82 4.79
C SER A 125 -4.87 6.37 4.61
N ILE A 126 -4.38 6.40 3.37
CA ILE A 126 -2.96 6.13 3.08
C ILE A 126 -2.06 7.17 3.76
N ASP A 127 -2.46 8.46 3.73
CA ASP A 127 -1.69 9.53 4.33
C ASP A 127 -1.56 9.35 5.85
N ALA A 128 -2.68 9.07 6.53
CA ALA A 128 -2.66 8.81 7.98
C ALA A 128 -1.80 7.58 8.35
N LEU A 129 -1.81 6.53 7.52
CA LEU A 129 -0.97 5.36 7.73
C LEU A 129 0.50 5.68 7.47
N TYR A 130 0.81 6.42 6.41
CA TYR A 130 2.17 6.85 6.09
C TYR A 130 2.76 7.67 7.25
N GLU A 131 2.04 8.68 7.73
CA GLU A 131 2.43 9.47 8.90
C GLU A 131 2.59 8.60 10.15
N ARG A 132 1.65 7.67 10.38
CA ARG A 132 1.70 6.77 11.54
C ARG A 132 2.95 5.89 11.52
N PHE A 133 3.31 5.28 10.39
CA PHE A 133 4.52 4.48 10.27
C PHE A 133 5.80 5.31 10.52
N GLY A 134 5.86 6.54 10.02
CA GLY A 134 6.96 7.46 10.28
C GLY A 134 7.10 7.84 11.77
N ALA A 135 5.98 7.90 12.49
CA ALA A 135 5.93 8.26 13.90
C ALA A 135 6.16 7.10 14.88
N LEU A 136 6.46 5.88 14.41
CA LEU A 136 6.69 4.71 15.28
C LEU A 136 8.08 4.66 15.92
N CYS A 137 8.96 5.60 15.61
CA CYS A 137 10.26 5.76 16.23
C CYS A 137 10.58 7.24 16.46
N ASP A 138 11.71 7.52 17.11
CA ASP A 138 12.22 8.89 17.22
C ASP A 138 12.58 9.40 15.80
N THR A 139 11.90 10.46 15.37
CA THR A 139 12.10 11.08 14.07
C THR A 139 13.51 11.65 13.89
N ALA A 140 14.22 11.97 14.97
CA ALA A 140 15.62 12.42 14.91
C ALA A 140 16.58 11.33 14.41
N ALA A 141 16.19 10.06 14.51
CA ALA A 141 16.98 8.93 13.99
C ALA A 141 16.73 8.68 12.49
N ILE A 142 15.69 9.30 11.90
CA ILE A 142 15.33 9.14 10.49
C ILE A 142 16.13 10.13 9.66
N GLU A 143 16.89 9.61 8.69
CA GLU A 143 17.61 10.43 7.71
C GLU A 143 16.76 10.68 6.45
N ARG A 144 15.99 9.66 6.06
CA ARG A 144 15.10 9.73 4.88
C ARG A 144 13.84 8.93 5.14
N TYR A 145 12.70 9.48 4.78
CA TYR A 145 11.40 8.82 4.79
C TYR A 145 10.66 9.20 3.52
N GLU A 146 10.59 8.27 2.57
CA GLU A 146 10.12 8.57 1.22
C GLU A 146 9.18 7.49 0.72
N GLU A 147 8.01 7.90 0.27
CA GLU A 147 7.09 7.03 -0.46
C GLU A 147 7.58 6.89 -1.91
N THR A 148 8.00 5.69 -2.27
CA THR A 148 8.57 5.38 -3.61
C THR A 148 7.52 4.96 -4.62
N PHE A 149 6.34 4.54 -4.14
CA PHE A 149 5.18 4.23 -4.96
C PHE A 149 3.90 4.36 -4.15
N ARG A 150 2.84 4.88 -4.80
CA ARG A 150 1.49 4.98 -4.21
C ARG A 150 0.44 4.59 -5.25
N GLY A 151 -0.53 3.75 -4.84
CA GLY A 151 -1.75 3.46 -5.57
C GLY A 151 -2.97 3.52 -4.64
N PRO A 152 -4.01 4.28 -4.98
CA PRO A 152 -5.21 4.36 -4.14
C PRO A 152 -5.94 3.03 -4.04
N SER A 153 -6.80 2.87 -3.03
CA SER A 153 -7.73 1.74 -2.94
C SER A 153 -8.85 1.87 -3.98
N LEU A 154 -9.55 0.79 -4.25
CA LEU A 154 -10.83 0.81 -4.94
C LEU A 154 -11.95 0.47 -3.91
N PRO A 155 -12.98 1.29 -3.79
CA PRO A 155 -13.11 2.65 -4.30
C PRO A 155 -12.09 3.61 -3.68
N ALA A 156 -11.73 4.64 -4.45
CA ALA A 156 -10.78 5.67 -4.05
C ALA A 156 -11.48 6.93 -3.54
N GLY A 157 -10.71 7.86 -2.96
CA GLY A 157 -11.20 9.16 -2.50
C GLY A 157 -11.47 9.20 -1.00
N ASP A 158 -12.52 9.90 -0.58
CA ASP A 158 -12.86 10.05 0.83
C ASP A 158 -13.19 8.69 1.47
N VAL A 159 -12.46 8.33 2.52
CA VAL A 159 -12.66 7.08 3.24
C VAL A 159 -14.06 6.97 3.87
N ALA A 160 -14.69 8.09 4.24
CA ALA A 160 -16.05 8.10 4.77
C ALA A 160 -17.10 7.78 3.69
N ALA A 161 -16.81 8.06 2.42
CA ALA A 161 -17.67 7.76 1.28
C ALA A 161 -17.39 6.40 0.62
N ALA A 162 -16.39 5.66 1.09
CA ALA A 162 -15.93 4.43 0.44
C ALA A 162 -17.05 3.39 0.28
N GLU A 163 -17.89 3.18 1.30
CA GLU A 163 -18.98 2.21 1.21
C GLU A 163 -20.08 2.67 0.23
N THR A 164 -20.42 3.95 0.20
CA THR A 164 -21.35 4.51 -0.77
C THR A 164 -20.87 4.27 -2.20
N ARG A 165 -19.60 4.58 -2.47
CA ARG A 165 -19.00 4.36 -3.80
C ARG A 165 -18.92 2.87 -4.17
N ARG A 166 -18.71 1.98 -3.21
CA ARG A 166 -18.77 0.55 -3.45
C ARG A 166 -20.18 0.09 -3.85
N LEU A 167 -21.22 0.67 -3.26
CA LEU A 167 -22.62 0.41 -3.63
C LEU A 167 -22.93 0.95 -5.03
N GLU A 168 -22.47 2.15 -5.38
CA GLU A 168 -22.58 2.70 -6.75
C GLU A 168 -21.92 1.79 -7.79
N ALA A 169 -20.73 1.23 -7.47
CA ALA A 169 -20.05 0.24 -8.31
C ALA A 169 -20.85 -1.07 -8.44
N ARG A 170 -21.59 -1.46 -7.39
CA ARG A 170 -22.50 -2.60 -7.45
C ARG A 170 -23.67 -2.32 -8.40
N ASP A 171 -24.32 -1.16 -8.26
CA ASP A 171 -25.45 -0.76 -9.12
C ASP A 171 -24.99 -0.75 -10.60
N PHE A 172 -23.76 -0.30 -10.86
CA PHE A 172 -23.17 -0.33 -12.21
C PHE A 172 -22.97 -1.77 -12.73
N ALA A 173 -22.42 -2.68 -11.91
CA ALA A 173 -22.25 -4.08 -12.29
C ALA A 173 -23.61 -4.79 -12.49
N ASP A 174 -24.60 -4.52 -11.63
CA ASP A 174 -25.95 -5.06 -11.72
C ASP A 174 -26.67 -4.55 -13.01
N ALA A 175 -26.46 -3.30 -13.41
CA ALA A 175 -26.99 -2.74 -14.65
C ALA A 175 -26.42 -3.41 -15.92
N LEU A 176 -25.26 -4.05 -15.80
CA LEU A 176 -24.61 -4.82 -16.87
C LEU A 176 -24.85 -6.33 -16.75
N ASP A 177 -25.69 -6.76 -15.79
CA ASP A 177 -25.96 -8.18 -15.49
C ASP A 177 -24.68 -8.99 -15.21
N LEU A 178 -23.69 -8.36 -14.52
CA LEU A 178 -22.44 -9.01 -14.17
C LEU A 178 -22.53 -9.68 -12.79
N PRO A 179 -22.04 -10.93 -12.64
CA PRO A 179 -21.96 -11.56 -11.34
C PRO A 179 -20.96 -10.80 -10.45
N ILE A 180 -21.30 -10.63 -9.17
CA ILE A 180 -20.46 -9.93 -8.19
C ILE A 180 -19.50 -10.92 -7.53
N GLY A 181 -18.22 -10.66 -7.65
CA GLY A 181 -17.14 -11.41 -7.02
C GLY A 181 -16.72 -10.86 -5.66
N ASN A 182 -15.75 -11.54 -5.06
CA ASN A 182 -15.14 -11.09 -3.82
C ASN A 182 -14.19 -9.90 -4.06
N ALA A 183 -14.03 -9.07 -3.04
CA ALA A 183 -12.97 -8.07 -3.03
C ALA A 183 -11.58 -8.74 -3.05
N VAL A 184 -10.58 -8.09 -3.66
CA VAL A 184 -9.27 -8.68 -3.88
C VAL A 184 -8.15 -7.93 -3.13
N ASP A 185 -7.10 -8.64 -2.76
CA ASP A 185 -5.97 -8.08 -2.02
C ASP A 185 -4.93 -7.38 -2.93
N PHE A 186 -4.95 -7.64 -4.24
CA PHE A 186 -4.05 -6.99 -5.20
C PHE A 186 -4.58 -5.62 -5.64
N TRP A 187 -3.67 -4.77 -6.09
CA TRP A 187 -3.97 -3.44 -6.60
C TRP A 187 -4.18 -3.48 -8.11
N THR A 188 -5.11 -2.65 -8.61
CA THR A 188 -5.35 -2.46 -10.04
C THR A 188 -5.51 -0.97 -10.37
N GLU A 189 -5.35 -0.65 -11.64
CA GLU A 189 -5.52 0.70 -12.17
C GLU A 189 -6.97 1.22 -12.09
N ALA A 190 -7.96 0.38 -11.78
CA ALA A 190 -9.35 0.78 -11.55
C ALA A 190 -9.48 1.85 -10.46
N SER A 191 -8.59 1.80 -9.47
CA SER A 191 -8.54 2.81 -8.43
C SER A 191 -8.15 4.21 -8.91
N LEU A 192 -7.39 4.32 -10.01
CA LEU A 192 -7.03 5.60 -10.61
C LEU A 192 -8.23 6.25 -11.29
N PHE A 193 -9.07 5.47 -11.97
CA PHE A 193 -10.35 5.94 -12.52
C PHE A 193 -11.29 6.36 -11.40
N SER A 194 -11.38 5.55 -10.33
CA SER A 194 -12.16 5.89 -9.15
C SER A 194 -11.68 7.17 -8.46
N ALA A 195 -10.35 7.39 -8.36
CA ALA A 195 -9.76 8.61 -7.81
C ALA A 195 -10.10 9.85 -8.66
N ALA A 196 -10.27 9.68 -9.97
CA ALA A 196 -10.72 10.73 -10.89
C ALA A 196 -12.25 10.96 -10.87
N GLY A 197 -12.99 10.24 -10.04
CA GLY A 197 -14.44 10.42 -9.84
C GLY A 197 -15.32 9.52 -10.70
N LEU A 198 -14.75 8.55 -11.44
CA LEU A 198 -15.54 7.57 -12.16
C LEU A 198 -15.97 6.42 -11.23
N THR A 199 -17.14 5.84 -11.50
CA THR A 199 -17.53 4.55 -10.94
C THR A 199 -16.74 3.46 -11.66
N ALA A 200 -15.83 2.78 -10.95
CA ALA A 200 -14.93 1.81 -11.55
C ALA A 200 -15.11 0.41 -10.95
N ILE A 201 -15.07 -0.60 -11.81
CA ILE A 201 -15.06 -2.01 -11.43
C ILE A 201 -13.90 -2.73 -12.13
N VAL A 202 -13.48 -3.85 -11.55
CA VAL A 202 -12.52 -4.77 -12.19
C VAL A 202 -13.27 -5.99 -12.67
N TYR A 203 -13.09 -6.37 -13.94
CA TYR A 203 -13.80 -7.52 -14.51
C TYR A 203 -13.05 -8.09 -15.70
N GLY A 204 -12.83 -9.39 -15.72
CA GLY A 204 -12.27 -10.08 -16.88
C GLY A 204 -12.15 -11.60 -16.71
N PRO A 205 -11.86 -12.31 -17.80
CA PRO A 205 -11.68 -13.75 -17.78
C PRO A 205 -10.35 -14.15 -17.13
N GLY A 206 -10.25 -15.40 -16.72
CA GLY A 206 -9.04 -15.99 -16.14
C GLY A 206 -8.94 -15.84 -14.62
N ASP A 207 -7.93 -16.47 -14.05
CA ASP A 207 -7.66 -16.50 -12.60
C ASP A 207 -6.33 -15.78 -12.33
N ILE A 208 -6.33 -14.83 -11.40
CA ILE A 208 -5.15 -14.09 -10.96
C ILE A 208 -4.03 -15.02 -10.44
N ALA A 209 -4.37 -16.19 -9.94
CA ALA A 209 -3.38 -17.17 -9.49
C ALA A 209 -2.47 -17.67 -10.64
N GLN A 210 -2.90 -17.49 -11.89
CA GLN A 210 -2.11 -17.82 -13.08
C GLN A 210 -1.26 -16.63 -13.57
N ALA A 211 -1.54 -15.42 -13.09
CA ALA A 211 -0.73 -14.26 -13.41
C ALA A 211 0.64 -14.39 -12.73
N HIS A 212 1.71 -14.13 -13.49
CA HIS A 212 3.10 -14.26 -13.01
C HIS A 212 3.53 -15.70 -12.63
N ALA A 213 2.73 -16.73 -12.94
CA ALA A 213 3.16 -18.12 -12.84
C ALA A 213 4.15 -18.40 -13.98
N ALA A 214 5.43 -18.67 -13.63
CA ALA A 214 6.46 -19.07 -14.59
C ALA A 214 6.36 -20.57 -14.90
#